data_2abad0e69defc7cc206f717f475bde39
#
_entry.id   2abad0e69defc7cc206f717f475bde39
#
_cell.length_a   1.000
_cell.length_b   1.000
_cell.length_c   1.000
_cell.angle_alpha   90.00
_cell.angle_beta   90.00
_cell.angle_gamma   90.00
#
_symmetry.space_group_name_H-M   'P 1'
#
loop_
_entity.id
_entity.type
_entity.pdbx_description
1 polymer ?
#
loop_
_entity_poly.entity_id
_entity_poly.type
_entity_poly.pdbx_seq_one_letter_code
_entity_poly.pdbx_strand_id
1 'polypeptide(L)'
;MITVSRASVATHLLAFGLGALALRVVQGRRELSDDDDDDDDDDDDDEQPAAQVKSTVVRDDYEAQAESDEPFKMLLICNQELYRTSSKTGEVKSVKMSAGKTAAQCSHATLGAYRRGMRLCPEAVRAWLRIGQMKITVKCPTVEELLRVQEQCASAGLNTYLIRDAGHTEIDPSSRTVLAVGPAPASVMNPYTGHLKTY
;
A
#
# COMPACT_ATOMS: atom_id res chain seq x y z
N MET A 1 -6.56 -63.99 -26.96
CA MET A 1 -5.24 -63.83 -27.57
C MET A 1 -5.29 -62.55 -28.38
N ILE A 2 -4.90 -61.44 -27.81
CA ILE A 2 -4.97 -60.12 -28.46
C ILE A 2 -3.53 -59.69 -28.78
N THR A 3 -3.21 -59.70 -30.06
CA THR A 3 -1.89 -59.25 -30.56
C THR A 3 -1.86 -57.73 -30.62
N VAL A 4 -1.11 -57.10 -29.74
CA VAL A 4 -0.85 -55.63 -29.78
C VAL A 4 0.29 -55.39 -30.78
N SER A 5 -0.03 -54.62 -31.81
CA SER A 5 0.84 -54.23 -32.89
C SER A 5 1.99 -53.33 -32.41
N ARG A 6 3.21 -53.64 -32.76
CA ARG A 6 4.47 -52.93 -32.44
C ARG A 6 4.63 -51.53 -33.09
N ALA A 7 3.63 -51.07 -33.82
CA ALA A 7 3.73 -49.78 -34.55
C ALA A 7 3.37 -48.56 -33.72
N SER A 8 2.77 -48.70 -32.53
CA SER A 8 2.27 -47.56 -31.73
C SER A 8 3.30 -46.98 -30.75
N VAL A 9 4.48 -47.60 -30.56
CA VAL A 9 5.49 -47.14 -29.57
C VAL A 9 6.50 -46.15 -30.21
N ALA A 10 6.69 -46.22 -31.51
CA ALA A 10 7.68 -45.35 -32.19
C ALA A 10 7.23 -43.92 -32.39
N THR A 11 5.90 -43.67 -32.46
CA THR A 11 5.35 -42.32 -32.71
C THR A 11 5.35 -41.41 -31.47
N HIS A 12 5.37 -41.98 -30.25
CA HIS A 12 5.41 -41.19 -29.01
C HIS A 12 6.81 -40.76 -28.59
N LEU A 13 7.87 -41.42 -29.06
CA LEU A 13 9.26 -41.05 -28.75
C LEU A 13 9.76 -39.83 -29.57
N LEU A 14 9.19 -39.59 -30.76
CA LEU A 14 9.55 -38.45 -31.60
C LEU A 14 8.94 -37.13 -31.13
N ALA A 15 7.79 -37.15 -30.45
CA ALA A 15 7.17 -35.96 -29.92
C ALA A 15 7.89 -35.38 -28.67
N PHE A 16 8.51 -36.25 -27.87
CA PHE A 16 9.28 -35.79 -26.69
C PHE A 16 10.66 -35.21 -27.04
N GLY A 17 11.27 -35.63 -28.15
CA GLY A 17 12.57 -35.12 -28.58
C GLY A 17 12.54 -33.68 -29.09
N LEU A 18 11.45 -33.27 -29.76
CA LEU A 18 11.30 -31.91 -30.29
C LEU A 18 10.94 -30.88 -29.23
N GLY A 19 10.23 -31.29 -28.17
CA GLY A 19 9.90 -30.43 -27.04
C GLY A 19 11.13 -30.04 -26.20
N ALA A 20 12.06 -30.99 -26.00
CA ALA A 20 13.29 -30.75 -25.25
C ALA A 20 14.29 -29.87 -26.00
N LEU A 21 14.31 -29.94 -27.34
CA LEU A 21 15.18 -29.10 -28.17
C LEU A 21 14.67 -27.65 -28.24
N ALA A 22 13.36 -27.46 -28.32
CA ALA A 22 12.76 -26.13 -28.30
C ALA A 22 12.97 -25.42 -26.96
N LEU A 23 12.93 -26.14 -25.83
CA LEU A 23 13.16 -25.56 -24.51
C LEU A 23 14.63 -25.14 -24.30
N ARG A 24 15.61 -25.87 -24.89
CA ARG A 24 17.02 -25.49 -24.82
C ARG A 24 17.38 -24.26 -25.67
N VAL A 25 16.69 -24.02 -26.77
CA VAL A 25 16.94 -22.84 -27.61
C VAL A 25 16.40 -21.55 -26.95
N VAL A 26 15.37 -21.65 -26.11
CA VAL A 26 14.85 -20.52 -25.34
C VAL A 26 15.69 -20.23 -24.10
N GLN A 27 16.35 -21.22 -23.51
CA GLN A 27 17.24 -21.03 -22.33
C GLN A 27 18.65 -20.56 -22.70
N GLY A 28 19.07 -20.70 -23.97
CA GLY A 28 20.42 -20.32 -24.43
C GLY A 28 20.55 -18.85 -24.91
N ARG A 29 19.52 -18.00 -24.75
CA ARG A 29 19.54 -16.59 -25.15
C ARG A 29 19.26 -15.61 -24.02
N ARG A 30 19.74 -15.88 -22.84
CA ARG A 30 19.81 -14.93 -21.72
C ARG A 30 21.17 -14.98 -21.05
N GLU A 31 22.20 -14.81 -21.84
CA GLU A 31 23.39 -14.09 -21.38
C GLU A 31 23.15 -12.64 -21.80
N LEU A 32 22.42 -11.93 -20.96
CA LEU A 32 22.41 -10.48 -20.98
C LEU A 32 23.62 -10.05 -20.17
N SER A 33 24.43 -9.23 -20.79
CA SER A 33 25.45 -8.41 -20.18
C SER A 33 25.01 -7.87 -18.84
N ASP A 34 25.80 -8.14 -17.81
CA ASP A 34 25.85 -7.38 -16.56
C ASP A 34 26.37 -5.98 -16.93
N ASP A 35 25.52 -5.15 -17.50
CA ASP A 35 25.66 -3.72 -17.38
C ASP A 35 24.97 -3.41 -16.05
N ASP A 36 25.81 -3.23 -15.02
CA ASP A 36 25.49 -2.62 -13.75
C ASP A 36 24.99 -1.18 -14.04
N ASP A 37 23.74 -1.06 -14.52
CA ASP A 37 22.98 0.15 -14.29
C ASP A 37 22.63 0.10 -12.78
N ASP A 38 23.58 0.62 -11.99
CA ASP A 38 23.31 1.22 -10.71
C ASP A 38 22.23 2.30 -10.97
N ASP A 39 20.96 1.86 -11.15
CA ASP A 39 19.83 2.67 -10.82
C ASP A 39 19.98 2.95 -9.31
N ASP A 40 20.78 3.97 -9.04
CA ASP A 40 20.62 4.77 -7.85
C ASP A 40 19.13 5.17 -7.84
N ASP A 41 18.27 4.26 -7.37
CA ASP A 41 17.03 4.60 -6.75
C ASP A 41 17.44 5.61 -5.68
N ASP A 42 17.52 6.87 -6.10
CA ASP A 42 17.39 8.00 -5.22
C ASP A 42 16.09 7.71 -4.46
N ASP A 43 16.23 6.92 -3.39
CA ASP A 43 15.33 6.93 -2.27
C ASP A 43 15.32 8.42 -1.84
N ASP A 44 14.57 9.22 -2.61
CA ASP A 44 13.92 10.37 -2.09
C ASP A 44 13.08 9.83 -0.92
N ASP A 45 13.81 9.57 0.17
CA ASP A 45 13.25 9.59 1.50
C ASP A 45 12.48 10.91 1.52
N ASP A 46 11.19 10.82 1.11
CA ASP A 46 10.18 11.74 1.55
C ASP A 46 10.20 11.65 3.08
N GLU A 47 11.29 12.16 3.67
CA GLU A 47 11.31 12.63 5.02
C GLU A 47 10.21 13.69 5.04
N GLN A 48 8.99 13.19 5.27
CA GLN A 48 7.93 14.08 5.71
C GLN A 48 8.55 14.84 6.86
N PRO A 49 8.75 16.19 6.73
CA PRO A 49 9.28 16.94 7.84
C PRO A 49 8.38 16.62 9.01
N ALA A 50 8.94 15.89 9.95
CA ALA A 50 8.27 15.54 11.18
C ALA A 50 7.83 16.87 11.79
N ALA A 51 6.57 17.24 11.56
CA ALA A 51 5.90 18.13 12.47
C ALA A 51 5.98 17.35 13.79
N GLN A 52 6.96 17.72 14.59
CA GLN A 52 7.38 17.25 15.90
C GLN A 52 6.35 16.34 16.62
N VAL A 53 6.03 15.20 16.02
CA VAL A 53 5.51 14.07 16.78
C VAL A 53 6.73 13.58 17.53
N LYS A 54 6.81 13.86 18.83
CA LYS A 54 7.79 13.25 19.75
C LYS A 54 7.92 11.81 19.32
N SER A 55 9.14 11.30 19.14
CA SER A 55 9.45 9.99 18.58
C SER A 55 8.64 8.92 19.32
N THR A 56 7.45 8.68 18.88
CA THR A 56 6.55 7.69 19.46
C THR A 56 6.95 6.38 18.83
N VAL A 57 7.41 5.45 19.64
CA VAL A 57 7.77 4.10 19.20
C VAL A 57 6.51 3.46 18.64
N VAL A 58 6.55 3.06 17.36
CA VAL A 58 5.46 2.30 16.76
C VAL A 58 5.45 0.92 17.41
N ARG A 59 4.29 0.50 17.90
CA ARG A 59 4.11 -0.79 18.56
C ARG A 59 4.08 -1.92 17.55
N ASP A 60 4.64 -3.04 17.92
CA ASP A 60 4.60 -4.29 17.15
C ASP A 60 4.22 -5.50 18.02
N ASP A 61 3.80 -5.24 19.27
CA ASP A 61 3.47 -6.23 20.29
C ASP A 61 1.99 -6.70 20.24
N TYR A 62 1.35 -6.53 19.09
CA TYR A 62 -0.06 -6.91 18.91
C TYR A 62 -0.29 -8.43 18.92
N GLU A 63 0.76 -9.26 18.79
CA GLU A 63 0.64 -10.72 18.81
C GLU A 63 0.09 -11.25 20.14
N ALA A 64 0.40 -10.59 21.26
CA ALA A 64 -0.20 -10.93 22.54
C ALA A 64 -1.72 -10.67 22.59
N GLN A 65 -2.25 -9.85 21.67
CA GLN A 65 -3.68 -9.59 21.47
C GLN A 65 -4.26 -10.43 20.32
N ALA A 66 -3.42 -11.03 19.49
CA ALA A 66 -3.81 -11.84 18.34
C ALA A 66 -4.29 -13.26 18.70
N GLU A 67 -4.32 -13.63 19.99
CA GLU A 67 -5.06 -14.82 20.46
C GLU A 67 -6.59 -14.67 20.31
N SER A 68 -7.07 -13.47 20.06
CA SER A 68 -8.43 -13.23 19.60
C SER A 68 -8.43 -13.29 18.07
N ASP A 69 -9.45 -13.91 17.47
CA ASP A 69 -9.71 -13.92 16.01
C ASP A 69 -9.99 -12.52 15.46
N GLU A 70 -9.41 -11.48 16.08
CA GLU A 70 -9.66 -10.10 15.72
C GLU A 70 -8.94 -9.73 14.43
N PRO A 71 -9.66 -9.19 13.43
CA PRO A 71 -9.04 -8.86 12.15
C PRO A 71 -8.11 -7.64 12.28
N PHE A 72 -6.90 -7.79 11.75
CA PHE A 72 -6.02 -6.67 11.46
C PHE A 72 -6.54 -5.92 10.24
N LYS A 73 -6.60 -4.61 10.33
CA LYS A 73 -7.06 -3.75 9.24
C LYS A 73 -6.13 -2.55 9.04
N MET A 74 -6.19 -1.97 7.86
CA MET A 74 -5.62 -0.66 7.56
C MET A 74 -6.76 0.30 7.24
N LEU A 75 -6.76 1.48 7.85
CA LEU A 75 -7.71 2.54 7.54
C LEU A 75 -7.08 3.54 6.57
N LEU A 76 -7.85 3.95 5.58
CA LEU A 76 -7.52 4.98 4.59
C LEU A 76 -8.47 6.15 4.81
N ILE A 77 -8.00 7.17 5.52
CA ILE A 77 -8.81 8.29 5.98
C ILE A 77 -8.69 9.43 4.98
N CYS A 78 -9.73 9.65 4.18
CA CYS A 78 -9.75 10.62 3.09
C CYS A 78 -10.24 11.98 3.57
N ASN A 79 -9.40 13.00 3.43
CA ASN A 79 -9.75 14.38 3.69
C ASN A 79 -10.85 14.85 2.74
N GLN A 80 -11.89 15.48 3.27
CA GLN A 80 -12.99 16.08 2.51
C GLN A 80 -12.86 17.60 2.37
N GLU A 81 -11.93 18.22 3.09
CA GLU A 81 -11.64 19.65 3.04
C GLU A 81 -10.43 19.90 2.15
N LEU A 82 -10.70 20.10 0.86
CA LEU A 82 -9.68 20.32 -0.16
C LEU A 82 -10.02 21.56 -0.98
N TYR A 83 -8.99 22.22 -1.47
CA TYR A 83 -9.11 23.46 -2.21
C TYR A 83 -8.32 23.42 -3.51
N ARG A 84 -8.74 24.24 -4.46
CA ARG A 84 -8.01 24.53 -5.69
C ARG A 84 -7.99 26.01 -5.94
N THR A 85 -6.80 26.54 -6.09
CA THR A 85 -6.56 27.95 -6.42
C THR A 85 -6.38 28.10 -7.93
N SER A 86 -7.17 28.97 -8.55
CA SER A 86 -7.02 29.28 -9.97
C SER A 86 -5.73 30.04 -10.21
N SER A 87 -4.83 29.51 -11.04
CA SER A 87 -3.59 30.19 -11.43
C SER A 87 -3.81 31.49 -12.21
N LYS A 88 -5.00 31.68 -12.82
CA LYS A 88 -5.34 32.85 -13.62
C LYS A 88 -5.97 33.98 -12.80
N THR A 89 -6.82 33.65 -11.84
CA THR A 89 -7.63 34.61 -11.10
C THR A 89 -7.29 34.74 -9.63
N GLY A 90 -6.53 33.77 -9.07
CA GLY A 90 -6.28 33.64 -7.64
C GLY A 90 -7.51 33.19 -6.84
N GLU A 91 -8.62 32.85 -7.50
CA GLU A 91 -9.85 32.43 -6.83
C GLU A 91 -9.65 31.03 -6.21
N VAL A 92 -10.00 30.87 -4.94
CA VAL A 92 -9.94 29.60 -4.19
C VAL A 92 -11.32 28.95 -4.18
N LYS A 93 -11.40 27.70 -4.63
CA LYS A 93 -12.64 26.91 -4.63
C LYS A 93 -12.47 25.67 -3.79
N SER A 94 -13.49 25.35 -3.00
CA SER A 94 -13.60 24.02 -2.36
C SER A 94 -13.86 22.96 -3.44
N VAL A 95 -13.08 21.90 -3.41
CA VAL A 95 -13.14 20.81 -4.39
C VAL A 95 -13.16 19.45 -3.69
N LYS A 96 -13.54 18.42 -4.42
CA LYS A 96 -13.42 17.02 -3.98
C LYS A 96 -12.54 16.27 -4.97
N MET A 97 -11.79 15.33 -4.47
CA MET A 97 -11.07 14.41 -5.35
C MET A 97 -12.05 13.60 -6.19
N SER A 98 -11.78 13.44 -7.47
CA SER A 98 -12.47 12.46 -8.31
C SER A 98 -12.27 11.04 -7.76
N ALA A 99 -13.10 10.09 -8.19
CA ALA A 99 -12.95 8.69 -7.80
C ALA A 99 -11.56 8.13 -8.17
N GLY A 100 -11.07 8.48 -9.37
CA GLY A 100 -9.73 8.08 -9.82
C GLY A 100 -8.62 8.65 -8.94
N LYS A 101 -8.69 9.96 -8.62
CA LYS A 101 -7.73 10.60 -7.73
C LYS A 101 -7.78 10.00 -6.32
N THR A 102 -8.97 9.77 -5.78
CA THR A 102 -9.14 9.13 -4.47
C THR A 102 -8.49 7.74 -4.44
N ALA A 103 -8.73 6.93 -5.49
CA ALA A 103 -8.11 5.60 -5.59
C ALA A 103 -6.58 5.68 -5.65
N ALA A 104 -6.02 6.60 -6.45
CA ALA A 104 -4.58 6.80 -6.54
C ALA A 104 -3.98 7.23 -5.19
N GLN A 105 -4.57 8.21 -4.51
CA GLN A 105 -4.10 8.68 -3.21
C GLN A 105 -4.21 7.61 -2.11
N CYS A 106 -5.27 6.78 -2.13
CA CYS A 106 -5.39 5.62 -1.25
C CYS A 106 -4.31 4.57 -1.54
N SER A 107 -3.96 4.36 -2.81
CA SER A 107 -2.90 3.42 -3.21
C SER A 107 -1.53 3.91 -2.71
N HIS A 108 -1.20 5.19 -2.88
CA HIS A 108 0.02 5.78 -2.33
C HIS A 108 0.07 5.65 -0.80
N ALA A 109 -1.03 5.97 -0.11
CA ALA A 109 -1.10 5.86 1.35
C ALA A 109 -0.90 4.41 1.83
N THR A 110 -1.50 3.45 1.12
CA THR A 110 -1.35 2.02 1.41
C THR A 110 0.10 1.58 1.26
N LEU A 111 0.73 1.93 0.14
CA LEU A 111 2.12 1.55 -0.13
C LEU A 111 3.09 2.19 0.88
N GLY A 112 2.93 3.49 1.15
CA GLY A 112 3.75 4.19 2.13
C GLY A 112 3.61 3.61 3.55
N ALA A 113 2.38 3.35 3.99
CA ALA A 113 2.13 2.72 5.29
C ALA A 113 2.67 1.29 5.36
N TYR A 114 2.59 0.52 4.28
CA TYR A 114 3.16 -0.81 4.19
C TYR A 114 4.69 -0.78 4.29
N ARG A 115 5.37 0.03 3.47
CA ARG A 115 6.84 0.16 3.49
C ARG A 115 7.34 0.61 4.88
N ARG A 116 6.69 1.62 5.46
CA ARG A 116 6.99 2.07 6.82
C ARG A 116 6.73 0.97 7.85
N GLY A 117 5.59 0.27 7.76
CA GLY A 117 5.21 -0.81 8.67
C GLY A 117 6.16 -1.99 8.63
N MET A 118 6.67 -2.35 7.46
CA MET A 118 7.69 -3.41 7.32
C MET A 118 8.97 -3.11 8.13
N ARG A 119 9.30 -1.84 8.35
CA ARG A 119 10.46 -1.43 9.15
C ARG A 119 10.13 -1.31 10.64
N LEU A 120 8.94 -0.81 10.99
CA LEU A 120 8.59 -0.39 12.34
C LEU A 120 7.69 -1.35 13.11
N CYS A 121 6.85 -2.11 12.40
CA CYS A 121 5.90 -3.08 12.97
C CYS A 121 5.70 -4.29 12.04
N PRO A 122 6.77 -5.05 11.75
CA PRO A 122 6.74 -6.13 10.79
C PRO A 122 5.77 -7.26 11.17
N GLU A 123 5.55 -7.54 12.46
CA GLU A 123 4.62 -8.58 12.91
C GLU A 123 3.17 -8.20 12.60
N ALA A 124 2.79 -6.94 12.88
CA ALA A 124 1.46 -6.43 12.53
C ALA A 124 1.21 -6.50 11.02
N VAL A 125 2.23 -6.18 10.22
CA VAL A 125 2.14 -6.29 8.75
C VAL A 125 1.99 -7.74 8.33
N ARG A 126 2.78 -8.69 8.89
CA ARG A 126 2.66 -10.11 8.59
C ARG A 126 1.28 -10.68 8.96
N ALA A 127 0.76 -10.30 10.13
CA ALA A 127 -0.59 -10.68 10.56
C ALA A 127 -1.65 -10.22 9.54
N TRP A 128 -1.59 -8.95 9.16
CA TRP A 128 -2.49 -8.35 8.17
C TRP A 128 -2.39 -9.00 6.78
N LEU A 129 -1.18 -9.35 6.32
CA LEU A 129 -0.97 -10.04 5.05
C LEU A 129 -1.64 -11.42 5.03
N ARG A 130 -1.59 -12.17 6.14
CA ARG A 130 -2.17 -13.51 6.24
C ARG A 130 -3.70 -13.54 6.13
N ILE A 131 -4.37 -12.44 6.50
CA ILE A 131 -5.85 -12.38 6.57
C ILE A 131 -6.49 -11.60 5.41
N GLY A 132 -5.79 -11.46 4.29
CA GLY A 132 -6.34 -10.84 3.08
C GLY A 132 -6.21 -9.31 3.02
N GLN A 133 -5.37 -8.72 3.88
CA GLN A 133 -4.97 -7.31 3.77
C GLN A 133 -6.14 -6.33 3.81
N MET A 134 -7.06 -6.50 4.76
CA MET A 134 -8.27 -5.69 4.90
C MET A 134 -7.95 -4.20 4.91
N LYS A 135 -8.61 -3.45 4.03
CA LYS A 135 -8.55 -1.99 3.97
C LYS A 135 -9.96 -1.41 4.06
N ILE A 136 -10.12 -0.37 4.84
CA ILE A 136 -11.41 0.32 4.97
C ILE A 136 -11.16 1.80 4.70
N THR A 137 -11.89 2.35 3.74
CA THR A 137 -11.81 3.78 3.40
C THR A 137 -12.90 4.55 4.13
N VAL A 138 -12.51 5.61 4.82
CA VAL A 138 -13.40 6.48 5.59
C VAL A 138 -13.20 7.95 5.22
N LYS A 139 -14.21 8.77 5.50
CA LYS A 139 -14.20 10.23 5.27
C LYS A 139 -13.78 10.95 6.54
N CYS A 140 -12.92 11.96 6.39
CA CYS A 140 -12.59 12.92 7.43
C CYS A 140 -13.06 14.29 6.99
N PRO A 141 -13.90 15.00 7.76
CA PRO A 141 -14.55 16.23 7.31
C PRO A 141 -13.57 17.39 7.11
N THR A 142 -12.53 17.50 7.95
CA THR A 142 -11.59 18.63 7.94
C THR A 142 -10.14 18.17 8.02
N VAL A 143 -9.23 19.01 7.56
CA VAL A 143 -7.78 18.77 7.69
C VAL A 143 -7.32 18.81 9.15
N GLU A 144 -7.95 19.63 9.98
CA GLU A 144 -7.66 19.69 11.42
C GLU A 144 -7.98 18.37 12.11
N GLU A 145 -9.16 17.82 11.83
CA GLU A 145 -9.56 16.50 12.32
C GLU A 145 -8.59 15.41 11.86
N LEU A 146 -8.19 15.43 10.59
CA LEU A 146 -7.24 14.47 10.02
C LEU A 146 -5.91 14.48 10.78
N LEU A 147 -5.37 15.66 11.07
CA LEU A 147 -4.13 15.81 11.82
C LEU A 147 -4.28 15.41 13.28
N ARG A 148 -5.41 15.72 13.90
CA ARG A 148 -5.73 15.27 15.26
C ARG A 148 -5.77 13.74 15.34
N VAL A 149 -6.42 13.08 14.40
CA VAL A 149 -6.45 11.60 14.33
C VAL A 149 -5.05 11.04 14.11
N GLN A 150 -4.24 11.66 13.23
CA GLN A 150 -2.84 11.27 13.03
C GLN A 150 -2.05 11.32 14.34
N GLU A 151 -2.12 12.44 15.06
CA GLU A 151 -1.41 12.62 16.33
C GLU A 151 -1.85 11.63 17.40
N GLN A 152 -3.15 11.43 17.57
CA GLN A 152 -3.70 10.47 18.53
C GLN A 152 -3.28 9.03 18.22
N CYS A 153 -3.37 8.62 16.96
CA CYS A 153 -2.96 7.29 16.52
C CYS A 153 -1.44 7.09 16.71
N ALA A 154 -0.63 8.08 16.31
CA ALA A 154 0.81 8.01 16.49
C ALA A 154 1.18 7.96 17.99
N SER A 155 0.53 8.76 18.84
CA SER A 155 0.76 8.75 20.30
C SER A 155 0.37 7.43 20.94
N ALA A 156 -0.59 6.71 20.36
CA ALA A 156 -0.96 5.35 20.76
C ALA A 156 -0.02 4.26 20.21
N GLY A 157 1.04 4.64 19.50
CA GLY A 157 1.99 3.71 18.91
C GLY A 157 1.51 3.03 17.62
N LEU A 158 0.46 3.56 16.99
CA LEU A 158 0.00 3.06 15.69
C LEU A 158 0.87 3.59 14.55
N ASN A 159 1.15 2.75 13.57
CA ASN A 159 1.77 3.18 12.32
C ASN A 159 0.84 4.13 11.58
N THR A 160 1.34 5.30 11.18
CA THR A 160 0.59 6.31 10.41
C THR A 160 1.41 6.77 9.22
N TYR A 161 0.74 7.03 8.08
CA TYR A 161 1.37 7.57 6.89
C TYR A 161 0.44 8.55 6.18
N LEU A 162 0.84 9.83 6.11
CA LEU A 162 0.04 10.91 5.55
C LEU A 162 0.54 11.29 4.16
N ILE A 163 -0.34 11.26 3.16
CA ILE A 163 -0.03 11.69 1.80
C ILE A 163 -0.22 13.20 1.65
N ARG A 164 0.80 13.84 1.09
CA ARG A 164 0.75 15.22 0.57
C ARG A 164 0.76 15.16 -0.95
N ASP A 165 -0.21 15.80 -1.59
CA ASP A 165 -0.31 15.81 -3.06
C ASP A 165 0.71 16.77 -3.66
N ALA A 166 1.35 16.36 -4.76
CA ALA A 166 2.28 17.21 -5.48
C ALA A 166 1.59 18.40 -6.23
N GLY A 167 0.25 18.36 -6.33
CA GLY A 167 -0.55 19.47 -6.90
C GLY A 167 -0.62 19.50 -8.42
N HIS A 168 -0.29 18.39 -9.09
CA HIS A 168 -0.27 18.37 -10.56
C HIS A 168 -1.65 18.30 -11.23
N THR A 169 -2.72 17.97 -10.48
CA THR A 169 -4.01 17.65 -11.10
C THR A 169 -5.21 18.46 -10.59
N GLU A 170 -5.84 18.05 -9.49
CA GLU A 170 -7.19 18.51 -9.11
C GLU A 170 -7.21 19.45 -7.91
N ILE A 171 -6.18 19.44 -7.08
CA ILE A 171 -6.10 20.14 -5.80
C ILE A 171 -4.80 20.93 -5.69
N ASP A 172 -4.73 21.83 -4.72
CA ASP A 172 -3.54 22.63 -4.50
C ASP A 172 -2.34 21.79 -4.05
N PRO A 173 -1.10 22.19 -4.43
CA PRO A 173 0.13 21.53 -3.98
C PRO A 173 0.20 21.41 -2.46
N SER A 174 0.83 20.34 -1.98
CA SER A 174 1.01 20.03 -0.55
C SER A 174 -0.29 19.80 0.24
N SER A 175 -1.44 19.69 -0.45
CA SER A 175 -2.71 19.32 0.19
C SER A 175 -2.59 17.94 0.84
N ARG A 176 -3.03 17.84 2.09
CA ARG A 176 -3.11 16.55 2.81
C ARG A 176 -4.34 15.80 2.36
N THR A 177 -4.15 14.66 1.70
CA THR A 177 -5.23 13.96 1.00
C THR A 177 -5.74 12.72 1.72
N VAL A 178 -4.85 11.80 2.05
CA VAL A 178 -5.19 10.54 2.70
C VAL A 178 -4.19 10.23 3.81
N LEU A 179 -4.71 9.92 4.97
CA LEU A 179 -3.94 9.36 6.08
C LEU A 179 -4.20 7.84 6.15
N ALA A 180 -3.16 7.03 6.02
CA ALA A 180 -3.22 5.62 6.35
C ALA A 180 -2.88 5.41 7.84
N VAL A 181 -3.65 4.55 8.51
CA VAL A 181 -3.41 4.12 9.89
C VAL A 181 -3.39 2.61 9.96
N GLY A 182 -2.38 2.04 10.59
CA GLY A 182 -2.17 0.60 10.71
C GLY A 182 -1.15 0.03 9.70
N PRO A 183 -1.13 -1.32 9.50
CA PRO A 183 -2.12 -2.27 10.00
C PRO A 183 -2.06 -2.48 11.53
N ALA A 184 -3.22 -2.71 12.14
CA ALA A 184 -3.37 -3.04 13.56
C ALA A 184 -4.73 -3.71 13.82
N PRO A 185 -4.93 -4.33 15.01
CA PRO A 185 -6.22 -4.85 15.44
C PRO A 185 -7.30 -3.76 15.46
N ALA A 186 -8.53 -4.14 15.12
CA ALA A 186 -9.66 -3.22 15.07
C ALA A 186 -9.92 -2.56 16.44
N SER A 187 -9.83 -3.30 17.54
CA SER A 187 -10.00 -2.81 18.91
C SER A 187 -9.03 -1.68 19.26
N VAL A 188 -7.78 -1.79 18.78
CA VAL A 188 -6.73 -0.78 19.04
C VAL A 188 -6.96 0.51 18.23
N MET A 189 -7.52 0.39 17.02
CA MET A 189 -7.76 1.54 16.14
C MET A 189 -9.07 2.27 16.39
N ASN A 190 -10.13 1.52 16.75
CA ASN A 190 -11.48 2.05 16.88
C ASN A 190 -11.64 3.21 17.90
N PRO A 191 -10.94 3.25 19.04
CA PRO A 191 -11.01 4.39 19.96
C PRO A 191 -10.70 5.74 19.30
N TYR A 192 -9.84 5.76 18.28
CA TYR A 192 -9.39 6.98 17.59
C TYR A 192 -10.09 7.24 16.27
N THR A 193 -10.65 6.19 15.65
CA THR A 193 -11.12 6.26 14.26
C THR A 193 -12.58 5.82 14.07
N GLY A 194 -13.20 5.22 15.09
CA GLY A 194 -14.54 4.62 15.00
C GLY A 194 -15.68 5.62 14.76
N HIS A 195 -15.45 6.92 14.99
CA HIS A 195 -16.42 7.98 14.70
C HIS A 195 -16.45 8.40 13.23
N LEU A 196 -15.45 8.00 12.43
CA LEU A 196 -15.36 8.36 11.01
C LEU A 196 -16.31 7.49 10.19
N LYS A 197 -17.00 8.12 9.23
CA LYS A 197 -17.96 7.44 8.36
C LYS A 197 -17.25 6.79 7.17
N THR A 198 -17.72 5.62 6.75
CA THR A 198 -17.23 4.96 5.52
C THR A 198 -17.40 5.86 4.30
N TYR A 199 -16.51 5.64 3.35
CA TYR A 199 -16.45 6.46 2.14
C TYR A 199 -17.62 6.18 1.19
#